data_1ea847238ebea042c290179ae7a97bb1
#
_entry.id   1ea847238ebea042c290179ae7a97bb1
#
_cell.length_a   1.000
_cell.length_b   1.000
_cell.length_c   1.000
_cell.angle_alpha   90.00
_cell.angle_beta   90.00
_cell.angle_gamma   90.00
#
_symmetry.space_group_name_H-M   'P 1'
#
loop_
_entity.id
_entity.type
_entity.pdbx_description
1 polymer ?
#
loop_
_entity_poly.entity_id
_entity_poly.type
_entity_poly.pdbx_seq_one_letter_code
_entity_poly.pdbx_strand_id
1 'polypeptide(L)'
;MAKIKSNLQTLTDSANRILLLQGPVGHFFRDFARWLEQRGKQVFKINFNAGDEAFYPATIPNTHSYRCNTEDFPAFLTEFTTKNKIDTVACFGDTRHYHTVARQLAENTEGIRFWAFEEGYFRPFFITLEQGGVNDFSPLPKKAAFFQTAYPRLAEQQYRTPPTVPGGFLPVAAAATRYYVAANLY
;
A
#
# COMPACT_ATOMS: atom_id res chain seq x y z
N MET A 1 -21.21 -13.07 18.68
CA MET A 1 -20.83 -11.79 18.06
C MET A 1 -19.95 -12.08 16.85
N ALA A 2 -20.24 -11.55 15.66
CA ALA A 2 -19.36 -11.68 14.51
C ALA A 2 -18.05 -10.92 14.78
N LYS A 3 -16.92 -11.58 14.61
CA LYS A 3 -15.60 -10.98 14.78
C LYS A 3 -15.42 -9.90 13.70
N ILE A 4 -15.15 -8.67 14.10
CA ILE A 4 -14.88 -7.57 13.16
C ILE A 4 -13.59 -7.93 12.39
N LYS A 5 -13.69 -8.06 11.07
CA LYS A 5 -12.52 -8.30 10.20
C LYS A 5 -11.67 -7.04 10.16
N SER A 6 -10.34 -7.21 10.27
CA SER A 6 -9.43 -6.10 10.00
C SER A 6 -9.40 -5.78 8.49
N ASN A 7 -9.00 -4.56 8.13
CA ASN A 7 -8.83 -4.17 6.73
C ASN A 7 -7.83 -5.09 6.00
N LEU A 8 -6.78 -5.56 6.68
CA LEU A 8 -5.84 -6.53 6.11
C LEU A 8 -6.52 -7.87 5.79
N GLN A 9 -7.41 -8.36 6.67
CA GLN A 9 -8.19 -9.57 6.39
C GLN A 9 -9.17 -9.34 5.24
N THR A 10 -9.83 -8.18 5.18
CA THR A 10 -10.74 -7.83 4.09
C THR A 10 -10.00 -7.78 2.75
N LEU A 11 -8.83 -7.15 2.70
CA LEU A 11 -7.98 -7.13 1.50
C LEU A 11 -7.62 -8.57 1.08
N THR A 12 -7.07 -9.36 2.00
CA THR A 12 -6.62 -10.73 1.69
C THR A 12 -7.75 -11.67 1.28
N ASP A 13 -8.92 -11.56 1.88
CA ASP A 13 -10.07 -12.42 1.55
C ASP A 13 -10.63 -12.08 0.15
N SER A 14 -10.57 -10.82 -0.27
CA SER A 14 -11.18 -10.34 -1.50
C SER A 14 -10.21 -10.26 -2.69
N ALA A 15 -8.91 -10.13 -2.46
CA ALA A 15 -7.91 -9.98 -3.49
C ALA A 15 -7.34 -11.32 -3.95
N ASN A 16 -7.07 -11.45 -5.26
CA ASN A 16 -6.34 -12.59 -5.84
C ASN A 16 -5.14 -12.14 -6.64
N ARG A 17 -5.25 -11.05 -7.41
CA ARG A 17 -4.21 -10.51 -8.29
C ARG A 17 -3.95 -9.05 -7.93
N ILE A 18 -2.88 -8.83 -7.16
CA ILE A 18 -2.61 -7.58 -6.47
C ILE A 18 -1.47 -6.86 -7.17
N LEU A 19 -1.71 -5.61 -7.57
CA LEU A 19 -0.68 -4.71 -8.06
C LEU A 19 -0.20 -3.80 -6.93
N LEU A 20 1.09 -3.85 -6.62
CA LEU A 20 1.75 -2.92 -5.71
C LEU A 20 2.40 -1.78 -6.52
N LEU A 21 2.03 -0.56 -6.22
CA LEU A 21 2.67 0.64 -6.74
C LEU A 21 3.83 1.08 -5.83
N GLN A 22 4.12 2.38 -5.73
CA GLN A 22 5.22 2.85 -4.89
C GLN A 22 4.93 2.62 -3.41
N GLY A 23 5.91 2.02 -2.72
CA GLY A 23 5.90 1.77 -1.29
C GLY A 23 6.59 2.85 -0.47
N PRO A 24 6.72 2.65 0.84
CA PRO A 24 7.61 3.44 1.67
C PRO A 24 9.06 3.06 1.37
N VAL A 25 10.00 3.91 1.78
CA VAL A 25 11.43 3.57 1.71
C VAL A 25 11.70 2.30 2.52
N GLY A 26 12.36 1.31 1.90
CA GLY A 26 12.69 0.05 2.54
C GLY A 26 11.98 -1.16 1.97
N HIS A 27 12.05 -2.27 2.70
CA HIS A 27 11.62 -3.57 2.20
C HIS A 27 10.15 -3.90 2.43
N PHE A 28 9.36 -2.98 2.99
CA PHE A 28 7.98 -3.25 3.40
C PHE A 28 7.13 -3.90 2.30
N PHE A 29 7.12 -3.35 1.09
CA PHE A 29 6.32 -3.94 0.00
C PHE A 29 6.87 -5.26 -0.53
N ARG A 30 8.18 -5.48 -0.46
CA ARG A 30 8.77 -6.78 -0.79
C ARG A 30 8.37 -7.85 0.21
N ASP A 31 8.38 -7.52 1.49
CA ASP A 31 8.01 -8.45 2.55
C ASP A 31 6.50 -8.70 2.56
N PHE A 32 5.70 -7.66 2.29
CA PHE A 32 4.25 -7.77 2.11
C PHE A 32 3.89 -8.63 0.89
N ALA A 33 4.58 -8.47 -0.23
CA ALA A 33 4.40 -9.31 -1.42
C ALA A 33 4.63 -10.78 -1.09
N ARG A 34 5.75 -11.12 -0.45
CA ARG A 34 6.05 -12.49 -0.02
C ARG A 34 4.98 -13.06 0.91
N TRP A 35 4.51 -12.25 1.84
CA TRP A 35 3.45 -12.63 2.76
C TRP A 35 2.13 -12.91 2.05
N LEU A 36 1.78 -12.16 1.01
CA LEU A 36 0.62 -12.39 0.14
C LEU A 36 0.78 -13.66 -0.70
N GLU A 37 1.96 -13.85 -1.32
CA GLU A 37 2.28 -15.04 -2.14
C GLU A 37 2.19 -16.32 -1.33
N GLN A 38 2.67 -16.33 -0.08
CA GLN A 38 2.52 -17.46 0.85
C GLN A 38 1.05 -17.80 1.15
N ARG A 39 0.11 -16.88 0.85
CA ARG A 39 -1.34 -17.06 0.97
C ARG A 39 -2.01 -17.35 -0.38
N GLY A 40 -1.23 -17.73 -1.38
CA GLY A 40 -1.72 -18.09 -2.71
C GLY A 40 -2.16 -16.89 -3.57
N LYS A 41 -1.75 -15.66 -3.21
CA LYS A 41 -2.05 -14.49 -4.02
C LYS A 41 -0.98 -14.30 -5.09
N GLN A 42 -1.37 -13.76 -6.25
CA GLN A 42 -0.42 -13.36 -7.27
C GLN A 42 -0.13 -11.87 -7.13
N VAL A 43 1.15 -11.53 -6.97
CA VAL A 43 1.57 -10.14 -6.75
C VAL A 43 2.32 -9.62 -7.97
N PHE A 44 1.99 -8.41 -8.35
CA PHE A 44 2.63 -7.61 -9.39
C PHE A 44 3.19 -6.34 -8.78
N LYS A 45 4.25 -5.81 -9.37
CA LYS A 45 4.90 -4.57 -8.90
C LYS A 45 5.23 -3.66 -10.08
N ILE A 46 4.93 -2.37 -9.93
CA ILE A 46 5.46 -1.33 -10.81
C ILE A 46 6.43 -0.47 -10.01
N ASN A 47 7.68 -0.38 -10.49
CA ASN A 47 8.71 0.52 -10.01
C ASN A 47 8.75 1.78 -10.88
N PHE A 48 8.89 2.95 -10.28
CA PHE A 48 8.87 4.24 -10.98
C PHE A 48 10.25 4.89 -11.07
N ASN A 49 11.19 4.46 -10.23
CA ASN A 49 12.55 4.97 -10.20
C ASN A 49 13.53 3.91 -9.66
N ALA A 50 14.82 4.18 -9.72
CA ALA A 50 15.84 3.26 -9.23
C ALA A 50 15.85 3.13 -7.70
N GLY A 51 15.29 4.09 -6.96
CA GLY A 51 15.07 3.96 -5.53
C GLY A 51 14.07 2.85 -5.21
N ASP A 52 12.97 2.73 -5.97
CA ASP A 52 12.05 1.62 -5.85
C ASP A 52 12.74 0.29 -6.14
N GLU A 53 13.56 0.23 -7.21
CA GLU A 53 14.31 -0.97 -7.60
C GLU A 53 15.35 -1.39 -6.57
N ALA A 54 15.96 -0.45 -5.86
CA ALA A 54 16.92 -0.75 -4.81
C ALA A 54 16.32 -1.60 -3.67
N PHE A 55 15.01 -1.52 -3.47
CA PHE A 55 14.29 -2.27 -2.42
C PHE A 55 13.34 -3.34 -2.96
N TYR A 56 12.91 -3.21 -4.23
CA TYR A 56 12.12 -4.22 -4.93
C TYR A 56 12.70 -4.44 -6.33
N PRO A 57 13.75 -5.26 -6.47
CA PRO A 57 14.47 -5.45 -7.73
C PRO A 57 13.58 -5.93 -8.88
N ALA A 58 13.84 -5.40 -10.10
CA ALA A 58 13.13 -5.80 -11.31
C ALA A 58 13.33 -7.27 -11.70
N THR A 59 14.29 -7.96 -11.09
CA THR A 59 14.53 -9.40 -11.26
C THR A 59 13.51 -10.27 -10.52
N ILE A 60 12.72 -9.70 -9.60
CA ILE A 60 11.62 -10.42 -8.95
C ILE A 60 10.50 -10.64 -9.97
N PRO A 61 9.92 -11.85 -10.09
CA PRO A 61 8.84 -12.13 -11.04
C PRO A 61 7.67 -11.14 -10.94
N ASN A 62 7.03 -10.86 -12.06
CA ASN A 62 5.89 -9.91 -12.17
C ASN A 62 6.23 -8.47 -11.78
N THR A 63 7.51 -8.10 -11.77
CA THR A 63 7.95 -6.72 -11.53
C THR A 63 8.18 -6.01 -12.85
N HIS A 64 7.64 -4.80 -12.97
CA HIS A 64 7.77 -3.94 -14.15
C HIS A 64 8.37 -2.59 -13.75
N SER A 65 9.32 -2.09 -14.52
CA SER A 65 9.88 -0.74 -14.36
C SER A 65 9.22 0.20 -15.36
N TYR A 66 8.41 1.12 -14.88
CA TYR A 66 7.79 2.16 -15.71
C TYR A 66 8.77 3.31 -15.90
N ARG A 67 9.11 3.62 -17.16
CA ARG A 67 10.10 4.65 -17.53
C ARG A 67 9.58 5.60 -18.61
N CYS A 68 8.27 5.56 -18.91
CA CYS A 68 7.62 6.45 -19.86
C CYS A 68 7.18 7.76 -19.18
N ASN A 69 6.61 8.69 -19.98
CA ASN A 69 6.09 9.95 -19.46
C ASN A 69 4.93 9.72 -18.49
N THR A 70 4.77 10.66 -17.56
CA THR A 70 3.67 10.64 -16.59
C THR A 70 2.29 10.69 -17.25
N GLU A 71 2.18 11.40 -18.38
CA GLU A 71 0.94 11.56 -19.16
C GLU A 71 0.46 10.25 -19.78
N ASP A 72 1.40 9.33 -20.08
CA ASP A 72 1.10 8.02 -20.67
C ASP A 72 0.66 6.98 -19.63
N PHE A 73 0.87 7.27 -18.35
CA PHE A 73 0.62 6.30 -17.28
C PHE A 73 -0.83 5.83 -17.17
N PRO A 74 -1.88 6.66 -17.35
CA PRO A 74 -3.25 6.20 -17.30
C PRO A 74 -3.57 5.12 -18.33
N ALA A 75 -3.12 5.29 -19.57
CA ALA A 75 -3.31 4.31 -20.64
C ALA A 75 -2.53 3.02 -20.34
N PHE A 76 -1.26 3.15 -19.95
CA PHE A 76 -0.42 2.03 -19.57
C PHE A 76 -1.04 1.24 -18.39
N LEU A 77 -1.52 1.92 -17.35
CA LEU A 77 -2.08 1.26 -16.17
C LEU A 77 -3.36 0.49 -16.53
N THR A 78 -4.22 1.07 -17.39
CA THR A 78 -5.44 0.42 -17.87
C THR A 78 -5.11 -0.86 -18.65
N GLU A 79 -4.15 -0.81 -19.57
CA GLU A 79 -3.69 -1.98 -20.31
C GLU A 79 -3.07 -3.02 -19.38
N PHE A 80 -2.19 -2.59 -18.47
CA PHE A 80 -1.50 -3.46 -17.53
C PHE A 80 -2.48 -4.20 -16.61
N THR A 81 -3.46 -3.50 -16.05
CA THR A 81 -4.45 -4.09 -15.16
C THR A 81 -5.35 -5.08 -15.88
N THR A 82 -5.77 -4.76 -17.12
CA THR A 82 -6.59 -5.64 -17.97
C THR A 82 -5.82 -6.90 -18.36
N LYS A 83 -4.62 -6.75 -18.91
CA LYS A 83 -3.75 -7.86 -19.36
C LYS A 83 -3.43 -8.83 -18.22
N ASN A 84 -3.13 -8.30 -17.06
CA ASN A 84 -2.75 -9.08 -15.88
C ASN A 84 -3.95 -9.44 -14.99
N LYS A 85 -5.18 -9.08 -15.39
CA LYS A 85 -6.42 -9.34 -14.63
C LYS A 85 -6.30 -8.90 -13.16
N ILE A 86 -5.76 -7.70 -12.95
CA ILE A 86 -5.59 -7.13 -11.61
C ILE A 86 -6.95 -6.83 -11.01
N ASP A 87 -7.22 -7.32 -9.81
CA ASP A 87 -8.44 -7.07 -9.05
C ASP A 87 -8.23 -6.11 -7.88
N THR A 88 -6.98 -5.84 -7.54
CA THR A 88 -6.63 -5.00 -6.39
C THR A 88 -5.36 -4.22 -6.67
N VAL A 89 -5.39 -2.92 -6.43
CA VAL A 89 -4.20 -2.05 -6.46
C VAL A 89 -3.92 -1.55 -5.05
N ALA A 90 -2.66 -1.59 -4.61
CA ALA A 90 -2.23 -1.07 -3.32
C ALA A 90 -1.00 -0.17 -3.45
N CYS A 91 -0.98 0.91 -2.67
CA CYS A 91 0.12 1.87 -2.62
C CYS A 91 0.40 2.36 -1.20
N PHE A 92 1.45 3.13 -1.00
CA PHE A 92 1.75 3.81 0.27
C PHE A 92 1.64 5.33 0.08
N GLY A 93 0.68 5.96 0.79
CA GLY A 93 0.17 7.28 0.45
C GLY A 93 -0.70 7.25 -0.81
N ASP A 94 -1.63 8.17 -0.96
CA ASP A 94 -2.59 8.20 -2.07
C ASP A 94 -2.59 9.48 -2.89
N THR A 95 -1.70 10.43 -2.56
CA THR A 95 -1.64 11.77 -3.17
C THR A 95 -0.59 11.90 -4.28
N ARG A 96 0.30 10.92 -4.45
CA ARG A 96 1.28 10.94 -5.55
C ARG A 96 0.57 10.76 -6.88
N HIS A 97 1.10 11.35 -7.97
CA HIS A 97 0.49 11.31 -9.29
C HIS A 97 0.04 9.89 -9.71
N TYR A 98 0.96 8.93 -9.68
CA TYR A 98 0.67 7.54 -10.06
C TYR A 98 -0.40 6.87 -9.17
N HIS A 99 -0.46 7.22 -7.89
CA HIS A 99 -1.44 6.71 -6.96
C HIS A 99 -2.83 7.32 -7.17
N THR A 100 -2.87 8.62 -7.49
CA THR A 100 -4.11 9.31 -7.86
C THR A 100 -4.73 8.70 -9.12
N VAL A 101 -3.92 8.44 -10.15
CA VAL A 101 -4.35 7.77 -11.38
C VAL A 101 -4.91 6.38 -11.07
N ALA A 102 -4.22 5.61 -10.23
CA ALA A 102 -4.67 4.26 -9.87
C ALA A 102 -5.96 4.26 -9.05
N ARG A 103 -6.15 5.23 -8.17
CA ARG A 103 -7.39 5.41 -7.42
C ARG A 103 -8.55 5.74 -8.38
N GLN A 104 -8.36 6.70 -9.29
CA GLN A 104 -9.36 7.06 -10.30
C GLN A 104 -9.70 5.88 -11.22
N LEU A 105 -8.70 5.08 -11.62
CA LEU A 105 -8.96 3.86 -12.40
C LEU A 105 -9.89 2.91 -11.63
N ALA A 106 -9.60 2.65 -10.35
CA ALA A 106 -10.43 1.76 -9.54
C ALA A 106 -11.84 2.31 -9.28
N GLU A 107 -11.99 3.62 -9.13
CA GLU A 107 -13.31 4.28 -9.01
C GLU A 107 -14.17 4.12 -10.27
N ASN A 108 -13.55 4.06 -11.45
CA ASN A 108 -14.22 4.00 -12.75
C ASN A 108 -14.26 2.60 -13.37
N THR A 109 -13.68 1.58 -12.72
CA THR A 109 -13.58 0.23 -13.25
C THR A 109 -14.13 -0.79 -12.26
N GLU A 110 -15.27 -1.39 -12.61
CA GLU A 110 -15.85 -2.46 -11.80
C GLU A 110 -14.87 -3.63 -11.64
N GLY A 111 -14.78 -4.19 -10.45
CA GLY A 111 -13.91 -5.33 -10.15
C GLY A 111 -12.50 -4.98 -9.71
N ILE A 112 -12.07 -3.71 -9.80
CA ILE A 112 -10.78 -3.25 -9.27
C ILE A 112 -11.00 -2.52 -7.93
N ARG A 113 -10.25 -2.90 -6.92
CA ARG A 113 -10.25 -2.24 -5.59
C ARG A 113 -8.94 -1.50 -5.37
N PHE A 114 -9.04 -0.29 -4.84
CA PHE A 114 -7.88 0.49 -4.45
C PHE A 114 -7.70 0.45 -2.93
N TRP A 115 -6.48 0.22 -2.48
CA TRP A 115 -6.07 0.20 -1.08
C TRP A 115 -4.86 1.09 -0.86
N ALA A 116 -4.91 1.91 0.17
CA ALA A 116 -3.81 2.76 0.54
C ALA A 116 -3.29 2.39 1.94
N PHE A 117 -1.97 2.23 2.01
CA PHE A 117 -1.24 2.23 3.27
C PHE A 117 -0.80 3.65 3.61
N GLU A 118 -0.67 3.93 4.89
CA GLU A 118 -0.07 5.16 5.41
C GLU A 118 0.60 4.87 6.76
N GLU A 119 1.53 5.73 7.18
CA GLU A 119 2.02 5.69 8.53
C GLU A 119 0.86 5.80 9.53
N GLY A 120 0.86 4.93 10.53
CA GLY A 120 -0.22 4.91 11.52
C GLY A 120 -0.29 6.21 12.33
N TYR A 121 -1.49 6.53 12.81
CA TYR A 121 -1.71 7.67 13.70
C TYR A 121 -0.90 7.55 15.02
N PHE A 122 -0.58 6.33 15.43
CA PHE A 122 0.26 6.02 16.59
C PHE A 122 1.63 5.52 16.13
N ARG A 123 2.57 6.43 15.94
CA ARG A 123 3.93 6.12 15.49
C ARG A 123 4.79 5.66 16.67
N PRO A 124 5.77 4.79 16.45
CA PRO A 124 6.21 4.17 15.19
C PRO A 124 5.61 2.78 14.91
N PHE A 125 4.64 2.31 15.69
CA PHE A 125 4.28 0.88 15.76
C PHE A 125 3.11 0.47 14.87
N PHE A 126 2.40 1.41 14.28
CA PHE A 126 1.17 1.13 13.55
C PHE A 126 1.25 1.63 12.11
N ILE A 127 0.64 0.89 11.22
CA ILE A 127 0.41 1.25 9.83
C ILE A 127 -1.11 1.29 9.61
N THR A 128 -1.59 2.34 8.99
CA THR A 128 -2.97 2.44 8.52
C THR A 128 -3.09 1.72 7.18
N LEU A 129 -4.18 1.00 6.96
CA LEU A 129 -4.56 0.40 5.68
C LEU A 129 -6.05 0.64 5.48
N GLU A 130 -6.43 1.33 4.41
CA GLU A 130 -7.82 1.66 4.12
C GLU A 130 -8.16 1.43 2.64
N GLN A 131 -9.40 1.00 2.40
CA GLN A 131 -9.92 0.87 1.05
C GLN A 131 -10.44 2.22 0.56
N GLY A 132 -10.10 2.58 -0.67
CA GLY A 132 -10.52 3.83 -1.32
C GLY A 132 -9.55 4.99 -1.10
N GLY A 133 -8.77 5.01 -0.03
CA GLY A 133 -7.76 6.04 0.27
C GLY A 133 -7.55 6.25 1.75
N VAL A 134 -6.60 7.10 2.10
CA VAL A 134 -6.22 7.48 3.47
C VAL A 134 -6.31 9.01 3.63
N ASN A 135 -6.10 9.52 4.82
CA ASN A 135 -6.12 10.95 5.12
C ASN A 135 -7.43 11.63 4.65
N ASP A 136 -7.38 12.48 3.65
CA ASP A 136 -8.57 13.19 3.12
C ASP A 136 -9.54 12.26 2.40
N PHE A 137 -9.05 11.16 1.85
CA PHE A 137 -9.83 10.11 1.19
C PHE A 137 -10.21 8.95 2.11
N SER A 138 -9.88 9.05 3.41
CA SER A 138 -10.24 8.02 4.40
C SER A 138 -11.76 7.83 4.47
N PRO A 139 -12.24 6.58 4.42
CA PRO A 139 -13.65 6.27 4.60
C PRO A 139 -14.12 6.42 6.06
N LEU A 140 -13.22 6.71 6.99
CA LEU A 140 -13.58 6.92 8.39
C LEU A 140 -14.53 8.10 8.54
N PRO A 141 -15.63 7.94 9.29
CA PRO A 141 -16.55 9.04 9.57
C PRO A 141 -15.83 10.22 10.26
N LYS A 142 -16.04 11.43 9.74
CA LYS A 142 -15.40 12.66 10.27
C LYS A 142 -16.19 13.31 11.42
N LYS A 143 -17.28 12.66 11.90
CA LYS A 143 -18.16 13.23 12.95
C LYS A 143 -17.77 12.66 14.32
N ALA A 144 -17.54 13.54 15.30
CA ALA A 144 -17.20 13.16 16.68
C ALA A 144 -18.24 12.20 17.31
N ALA A 145 -19.52 12.38 17.02
CA ALA A 145 -20.59 11.53 17.52
C ALA A 145 -20.42 10.04 17.14
N PHE A 146 -19.86 9.76 15.96
CA PHE A 146 -19.56 8.39 15.57
C PHE A 146 -18.55 7.74 16.54
N PHE A 147 -17.47 8.44 16.85
CA PHE A 147 -16.42 7.92 17.73
C PHE A 147 -16.90 7.77 19.16
N GLN A 148 -17.75 8.68 19.65
CA GLN A 148 -18.38 8.55 20.97
C GLN A 148 -19.25 7.29 21.06
N THR A 149 -19.99 6.95 19.99
CA THR A 149 -20.82 5.75 19.93
C THR A 149 -19.99 4.46 19.75
N ALA A 150 -18.89 4.54 19.02
CA ALA A 150 -18.01 3.40 18.78
C ALA A 150 -17.09 3.08 19.97
N TYR A 151 -16.71 4.08 20.76
CA TYR A 151 -15.75 3.96 21.86
C TYR A 151 -16.07 2.84 22.86
N PRO A 152 -17.30 2.69 23.37
CA PRO A 152 -17.62 1.63 24.34
C PRO A 152 -17.34 0.22 23.79
N ARG A 153 -17.54 0.02 22.47
CA ARG A 153 -17.29 -1.29 21.80
C ARG A 153 -15.79 -1.55 21.58
N LEU A 154 -14.99 -0.49 21.45
CA LEU A 154 -13.56 -0.58 21.23
C LEU A 154 -12.78 -0.65 22.54
N ALA A 155 -13.28 -0.01 23.60
CA ALA A 155 -12.63 0.04 24.91
C ALA A 155 -12.49 -1.36 25.56
N GLU A 156 -13.35 -2.32 25.19
CA GLU A 156 -13.25 -3.72 25.65
C GLU A 156 -12.14 -4.52 24.95
N GLN A 157 -11.56 -3.99 23.85
CA GLN A 157 -10.50 -4.67 23.13
C GLN A 157 -9.14 -4.42 23.82
N GLN A 158 -8.52 -5.48 24.31
CA GLN A 158 -7.15 -5.41 24.82
C GLN A 158 -6.18 -5.30 23.64
N TYR A 159 -5.61 -4.13 23.44
CA TYR A 159 -4.51 -3.93 22.50
C TYR A 159 -3.21 -4.36 23.16
N ARG A 160 -2.51 -5.32 22.55
CA ARG A 160 -1.15 -5.66 22.98
C ARG A 160 -0.23 -4.48 22.66
N THR A 161 0.50 -4.02 23.65
CA THR A 161 1.60 -3.07 23.42
C THR A 161 2.62 -3.73 22.48
N PRO A 162 2.94 -3.15 21.33
CA PRO A 162 3.93 -3.72 20.45
C PRO A 162 5.29 -3.81 21.16
N PRO A 163 6.08 -4.83 20.84
CA PRO A 163 7.46 -4.88 21.34
C PRO A 163 8.23 -3.67 20.83
N THR A 164 9.26 -3.26 21.57
CA THR A 164 10.14 -2.15 21.16
C THR A 164 10.67 -2.43 19.75
N VAL A 165 10.50 -1.47 18.83
CA VAL A 165 11.03 -1.62 17.46
C VAL A 165 12.56 -1.65 17.56
N PRO A 166 13.21 -2.74 17.16
CA PRO A 166 14.66 -2.75 17.09
C PRO A 166 15.08 -1.86 15.92
N GLY A 167 15.91 -0.89 16.17
CA GLY A 167 16.49 -0.05 15.13
C GLY A 167 16.60 1.40 15.57
N GLY A 168 17.81 1.88 15.64
CA GLY A 168 18.08 3.30 15.84
C GLY A 168 17.86 4.10 14.56
N PHE A 169 18.10 5.40 14.61
CA PHE A 169 18.03 6.34 13.50
C PHE A 169 18.91 5.93 12.29
N LEU A 170 20.11 5.38 12.54
CA LEU A 170 21.09 5.06 11.48
C LEU A 170 20.60 4.09 10.40
N PRO A 171 19.94 2.94 10.69
CA PRO A 171 19.42 2.07 9.65
C PRO A 171 18.36 2.75 8.77
N VAL A 172 17.50 3.59 9.38
CA VAL A 172 16.47 4.35 8.65
C VAL A 172 17.11 5.38 7.74
N ALA A 173 18.09 6.14 8.26
CA ALA A 173 18.84 7.14 7.50
C ALA A 173 19.61 6.48 6.32
N ALA A 174 20.27 5.34 6.56
CA ALA A 174 20.97 4.60 5.52
C ALA A 174 20.03 4.10 4.41
N ALA A 175 18.86 3.58 4.77
CA ALA A 175 17.85 3.17 3.80
C ALA A 175 17.33 4.37 2.98
N ALA A 176 17.03 5.49 3.62
CA ALA A 176 16.59 6.71 2.96
C ALA A 176 17.69 7.25 2.02
N THR A 177 18.94 7.33 2.48
CA THR A 177 20.07 7.75 1.63
C THR A 177 20.19 6.84 0.41
N ARG A 178 20.18 5.53 0.58
CA ARG A 178 20.24 4.57 -0.52
C ARG A 178 19.11 4.79 -1.53
N TYR A 179 17.88 5.00 -1.05
CA TYR A 179 16.73 5.23 -1.91
C TYR A 179 16.89 6.51 -2.74
N TYR A 180 17.15 7.64 -2.07
CA TYR A 180 17.22 8.93 -2.75
C TYR A 180 18.44 9.06 -3.66
N VAL A 181 19.59 8.52 -3.29
CA VAL A 181 20.75 8.46 -4.18
C VAL A 181 20.41 7.65 -5.43
N ALA A 182 19.84 6.46 -5.29
CA ALA A 182 19.46 5.65 -6.43
C ALA A 182 18.40 6.37 -7.30
N ALA A 183 17.38 6.96 -6.71
CA ALA A 183 16.29 7.64 -7.42
C ALA A 183 16.78 8.85 -8.27
N ASN A 184 17.91 9.47 -7.90
CA ASN A 184 18.49 10.60 -8.64
C ASN A 184 19.54 10.18 -9.69
N LEU A 185 19.81 8.89 -9.86
CA LEU A 185 20.72 8.38 -10.88
C LEU A 185 20.03 8.09 -12.23
N TYR A 186 18.72 8.39 -12.35
CA TYR A 186 17.92 8.20 -13.56
C TYR A 186 17.18 9.48 -13.93
#